data_7d1f294c54880d723a3271e1823e887d
#
_entry.id   7d1f294c54880d723a3271e1823e887d
#
_cell.length_a   1.000
_cell.length_b   1.000
_cell.length_c   1.000
_cell.angle_alpha   90.00
_cell.angle_beta   90.00
_cell.angle_gamma   90.00
#
_symmetry.space_group_name_H-M   'P 1'
#
loop_
_entity.id
_entity.type
_entity.pdbx_description
1 polymer ?
#
loop_
_entity_poly.entity_id
_entity_poly.type
_entity_poly.pdbx_seq_one_letter_code
_entity_poly.pdbx_strand_id
1 'polypeptide(L)'
;KKPADILSCFCLDKVYINFEDFGIFSSAQAMVKKYELNSCHDHLIEQHAGKNEIINLLSTNEATGFWSLSYTLIDTLKNINLQITGTYEDIYICNKSNDWFIKETVFRKRTSMYKSLSSGQCSNPRISRNLGGKKTV
;
A
#
# COMPACT_ATOMS: atom_id res chain seq x y z
N LYS A 1 -8.96 10.73 2.22
CA LYS A 1 -9.00 9.34 2.71
C LYS A 1 -10.43 9.01 3.10
N LYS A 2 -10.93 7.84 2.68
CA LYS A 2 -12.32 7.42 2.90
C LYS A 2 -12.34 6.03 3.55
N PRO A 3 -12.33 5.94 4.87
CA PRO A 3 -12.31 4.67 5.60
C PRO A 3 -13.46 3.73 5.23
N ALA A 4 -14.66 4.26 4.95
CA ALA A 4 -15.81 3.47 4.52
C ALA A 4 -15.56 2.72 3.19
N ASP A 5 -14.83 3.34 2.25
CA ASP A 5 -14.50 2.70 0.98
C ASP A 5 -13.52 1.53 1.19
N ILE A 6 -12.61 1.65 2.17
CA ILE A 6 -11.70 0.56 2.56
C ILE A 6 -12.50 -0.61 3.15
N LEU A 7 -13.42 -0.31 4.06
CA LEU A 7 -14.25 -1.33 4.72
C LEU A 7 -15.06 -2.14 3.70
N SER A 8 -15.59 -1.48 2.67
CA SER A 8 -16.41 -2.13 1.63
C SER A 8 -15.66 -3.16 0.79
N CYS A 9 -14.32 -3.16 0.82
CA CYS A 9 -13.50 -4.14 0.10
C CYS A 9 -13.36 -5.48 0.83
N PHE A 10 -13.72 -5.54 2.11
CA PHE A 10 -13.50 -6.71 2.96
C PHE A 10 -14.78 -7.51 3.19
N CYS A 11 -14.62 -8.83 3.35
CA CYS A 11 -15.65 -9.66 3.93
C CYS A 11 -15.92 -9.24 5.38
N LEU A 12 -17.19 -9.00 5.74
CA LEU A 12 -17.52 -8.51 7.08
C LEU A 12 -17.68 -9.61 8.13
N ASP A 13 -17.96 -10.85 7.71
CA ASP A 13 -18.25 -11.94 8.64
C ASP A 13 -17.00 -12.54 9.27
N LYS A 14 -15.99 -12.83 8.44
CA LYS A 14 -14.75 -13.45 8.90
C LYS A 14 -13.61 -13.07 7.96
N VAL A 15 -12.64 -12.34 8.51
CA VAL A 15 -11.43 -11.93 7.79
C VAL A 15 -10.18 -12.30 8.58
N TYR A 16 -9.08 -12.48 7.86
CA TYR A 16 -7.75 -12.48 8.42
C TYR A 16 -6.91 -11.41 7.74
N ILE A 17 -6.44 -10.43 8.50
CA ILE A 17 -5.65 -9.30 8.02
C ILE A 17 -4.35 -9.27 8.81
N ASN A 18 -3.22 -9.42 8.14
CA ASN A 18 -1.90 -9.32 8.74
C ASN A 18 -1.09 -8.25 8.02
N PHE A 19 -0.93 -7.10 8.65
CA PHE A 19 -0.14 -5.98 8.16
C PHE A 19 1.15 -5.77 8.97
N GLU A 20 1.74 -6.87 9.45
CA GLU A 20 2.99 -6.89 10.24
C GLU A 20 2.95 -5.88 11.39
N ASP A 21 3.87 -4.88 11.41
CA ASP A 21 3.98 -3.89 12.49
C ASP A 21 2.71 -3.05 12.68
N PHE A 22 1.89 -2.89 11.64
CA PHE A 22 0.61 -2.18 11.77
C PHE A 22 -0.41 -2.98 12.58
N GLY A 23 -0.39 -4.29 12.48
CA GLY A 23 -1.19 -5.19 13.30
C GLY A 23 -1.79 -6.37 12.56
N ILE A 24 -2.33 -7.28 13.36
CA ILE A 24 -3.09 -8.45 12.93
C ILE A 24 -4.53 -8.29 13.40
N PHE A 25 -5.49 -8.48 12.50
CA PHE A 25 -6.91 -8.25 12.78
C PHE A 25 -7.76 -9.42 12.29
N SER A 26 -8.76 -9.79 13.08
CA SER A 26 -9.82 -10.73 12.72
C SER A 26 -11.12 -10.01 12.32
N SER A 27 -11.10 -8.68 12.26
CA SER A 27 -12.23 -7.82 11.90
C SER A 27 -11.74 -6.66 11.03
N ALA A 28 -12.39 -6.47 9.90
CA ALA A 28 -12.11 -5.33 9.02
C ALA A 28 -12.44 -4.00 9.70
N GLN A 29 -13.50 -3.95 10.53
CA GLN A 29 -13.88 -2.77 11.30
C GLN A 29 -12.78 -2.36 12.27
N ALA A 30 -12.17 -3.32 12.98
CA ALA A 30 -11.08 -3.04 13.90
C ALA A 30 -9.84 -2.50 13.18
N MET A 31 -9.50 -3.06 12.02
CA MET A 31 -8.41 -2.57 11.17
C MET A 31 -8.67 -1.14 10.68
N VAL A 32 -9.87 -0.88 10.15
CA VAL A 32 -10.24 0.45 9.63
C VAL A 32 -10.24 1.48 10.74
N LYS A 33 -10.77 1.15 11.95
CA LYS A 33 -10.72 2.06 13.10
C LYS A 33 -9.28 2.42 13.48
N LYS A 34 -8.37 1.47 13.49
CA LYS A 34 -6.94 1.75 13.73
C LYS A 34 -6.34 2.62 12.64
N TYR A 35 -6.69 2.38 11.38
CA TYR A 35 -6.27 3.21 10.25
C TYR A 35 -6.77 4.66 10.38
N GLU A 36 -8.04 4.87 10.73
CA GLU A 36 -8.60 6.21 10.97
C GLU A 36 -7.81 6.97 12.04
N LEU A 37 -7.54 6.32 13.17
CA LEU A 37 -6.82 6.93 14.29
C LEU A 37 -5.36 7.29 13.96
N ASN A 38 -4.69 6.50 13.11
CA ASN A 38 -3.26 6.66 12.89
C ASN A 38 -2.92 7.37 11.57
N SER A 39 -3.81 7.32 10.58
CA SER A 39 -3.48 7.72 9.21
C SER A 39 -4.40 8.80 8.61
N CYS A 40 -5.58 9.04 9.18
CA CYS A 40 -6.54 10.00 8.65
C CYS A 40 -6.34 11.40 9.24
N HIS A 41 -5.13 11.95 9.10
CA HIS A 41 -4.77 13.29 9.53
C HIS A 41 -4.29 14.12 8.34
N ASP A 42 -4.56 15.42 8.34
CA ASP A 42 -4.23 16.33 7.23
C ASP A 42 -2.72 16.47 6.99
N HIS A 43 -1.91 16.30 8.04
CA HIS A 43 -0.45 16.35 7.93
C HIS A 43 0.19 15.07 7.38
N LEU A 44 -0.59 13.99 7.21
CA LEU A 44 -0.13 12.71 6.65
C LEU A 44 -0.58 12.57 5.21
N ILE A 45 0.38 12.58 4.29
CA ILE A 45 0.15 12.37 2.87
C ILE A 45 0.62 10.97 2.51
N GLU A 46 -0.31 10.11 2.14
CA GLU A 46 -0.04 8.72 1.82
C GLU A 46 -0.33 8.42 0.35
N GLN A 47 0.52 7.60 -0.23
CA GLN A 47 0.32 7.02 -1.56
C GLN A 47 0.58 5.52 -1.49
N HIS A 48 -0.43 4.74 -1.88
CA HIS A 48 -0.33 3.30 -2.08
C HIS A 48 -0.40 3.00 -3.58
N ALA A 49 0.53 2.22 -4.10
CA ALA A 49 0.52 1.77 -5.47
C ALA A 49 0.72 0.25 -5.52
N GLY A 50 -0.34 -0.49 -5.84
CA GLY A 50 -0.28 -1.91 -6.18
C GLY A 50 0.17 -2.08 -7.62
N LYS A 51 1.07 -3.05 -7.86
CA LYS A 51 1.63 -3.36 -9.19
C LYS A 51 1.87 -4.85 -9.33
N ASN A 52 2.07 -5.28 -10.59
CA ASN A 52 2.48 -6.65 -10.92
C ASN A 52 1.55 -7.69 -10.29
N GLU A 53 0.25 -7.49 -10.48
CA GLU A 53 -0.75 -8.42 -9.99
C GLU A 53 -0.65 -9.78 -10.65
N ILE A 54 -0.84 -10.82 -9.86
CA ILE A 54 -1.03 -12.19 -10.29
C ILE A 54 -2.31 -12.69 -9.63
N ILE A 55 -3.37 -12.85 -10.40
CA ILE A 55 -4.66 -13.33 -9.92
C ILE A 55 -4.92 -14.73 -10.48
N ASN A 56 -5.22 -15.68 -9.59
CA ASN A 56 -5.57 -17.03 -9.96
C ASN A 56 -6.97 -17.37 -9.44
N LEU A 57 -7.88 -17.68 -10.35
CA LEU A 57 -9.19 -18.21 -9.99
C LEU A 57 -9.03 -19.67 -9.52
N LEU A 58 -9.48 -19.94 -8.29
CA LEU A 58 -9.50 -21.30 -7.73
C LEU A 58 -10.82 -21.99 -8.01
N SER A 59 -11.90 -21.21 -8.08
CA SER A 59 -13.27 -21.65 -8.40
C SER A 59 -14.09 -20.47 -8.94
N THR A 60 -15.39 -20.68 -9.12
CA THR A 60 -16.31 -19.59 -9.52
C THR A 60 -16.49 -18.51 -8.47
N ASN A 61 -16.13 -18.78 -7.21
CA ASN A 61 -16.36 -17.88 -6.08
C ASN A 61 -15.13 -17.70 -5.18
N GLU A 62 -13.95 -18.17 -5.59
CA GLU A 62 -12.71 -18.01 -4.83
C GLU A 62 -11.54 -17.74 -5.76
N ALA A 63 -10.68 -16.79 -5.37
CA ALA A 63 -9.45 -16.44 -6.08
C ALA A 63 -8.32 -16.10 -5.09
N THR A 64 -7.09 -16.26 -5.55
CA THR A 64 -5.91 -15.73 -4.86
C THR A 64 -5.33 -14.56 -5.64
N GLY A 65 -4.72 -13.63 -4.91
CA GLY A 65 -4.01 -12.50 -5.48
C GLY A 65 -2.63 -12.33 -4.88
N PHE A 66 -1.70 -11.93 -5.73
CA PHE A 66 -0.38 -11.47 -5.32
C PHE A 66 -0.15 -10.10 -5.92
N TRP A 67 0.35 -9.16 -5.09
CA TRP A 67 0.61 -7.78 -5.50
C TRP A 67 1.96 -7.32 -4.98
N SER A 68 2.66 -6.54 -5.76
CA SER A 68 3.78 -5.73 -5.28
C SER A 68 3.25 -4.38 -4.80
N LEU A 69 3.69 -3.93 -3.62
CA LEU A 69 3.35 -2.64 -3.05
C LEU A 69 4.52 -1.67 -3.13
N SER A 70 4.23 -0.45 -3.54
CA SER A 70 5.03 0.74 -3.28
C SER A 70 4.21 1.71 -2.45
N TYR A 71 4.68 2.01 -1.24
CA TYR A 71 4.03 2.91 -0.30
C TYR A 71 4.92 4.09 0.02
N THR A 72 4.35 5.28 0.03
CA THR A 72 5.02 6.50 0.46
C THR A 72 4.15 7.22 1.48
N LEU A 73 4.76 7.60 2.61
CA LEU A 73 4.16 8.45 3.62
C LEU A 73 5.03 9.70 3.81
N ILE A 74 4.42 10.87 3.67
CA ILE A 74 5.01 12.14 4.06
C ILE A 74 4.29 12.64 5.31
N ASP A 75 5.02 12.83 6.39
CA ASP A 75 4.54 13.50 7.60
C ASP A 75 5.10 14.93 7.61
N THR A 76 4.23 15.90 7.33
CA THR A 76 4.62 17.31 7.20
C THR A 76 4.90 17.98 8.54
N LEU A 77 4.37 17.44 9.65
CA LEU A 77 4.68 17.95 11.00
C LEU A 77 6.04 17.49 11.48
N LYS A 78 6.38 16.22 11.22
CA LYS A 78 7.68 15.65 11.60
C LYS A 78 8.77 15.88 10.56
N ASN A 79 8.40 16.41 9.39
CA ASN A 79 9.30 16.56 8.25
C ASN A 79 9.99 15.24 7.84
N ILE A 80 9.20 14.22 7.63
CA ILE A 80 9.69 12.88 7.28
C ILE A 80 9.05 12.38 5.98
N ASN A 81 9.85 11.63 5.22
CA ASN A 81 9.42 10.80 4.11
C ASN A 81 9.78 9.35 4.42
N LEU A 82 8.76 8.51 4.55
CA LEU A 82 8.89 7.06 4.70
C LEU A 82 8.49 6.40 3.38
N GLN A 83 9.34 5.54 2.87
CA GLN A 83 9.07 4.71 1.70
C GLN A 83 9.15 3.24 2.10
N ILE A 84 8.12 2.48 1.76
CA ILE A 84 8.07 1.04 2.02
C ILE A 84 7.78 0.33 0.70
N THR A 85 8.47 -0.77 0.47
CA THR A 85 8.09 -1.75 -0.55
C THR A 85 7.74 -3.06 0.11
N GLY A 86 6.84 -3.80 -0.49
CA GLY A 86 6.41 -5.09 0.03
C GLY A 86 5.54 -5.84 -0.95
N THR A 87 4.93 -6.89 -0.45
CA THR A 87 4.00 -7.72 -1.22
C THR A 87 2.74 -7.97 -0.41
N TYR A 88 1.60 -8.10 -1.10
CA TYR A 88 0.37 -8.64 -0.56
C TYR A 88 0.12 -10.03 -1.12
N GLU A 89 -0.31 -10.92 -0.25
CA GLU A 89 -0.87 -12.23 -0.59
C GLU A 89 -2.32 -12.24 -0.12
N ASP A 90 -3.25 -12.33 -1.05
CA ASP A 90 -4.68 -12.15 -0.79
C ASP A 90 -5.49 -13.40 -1.14
N ILE A 91 -6.56 -13.64 -0.40
CA ILE A 91 -7.64 -14.55 -0.75
C ILE A 91 -8.91 -13.73 -0.91
N TYR A 92 -9.55 -13.89 -2.06
CA TYR A 92 -10.80 -13.23 -2.39
C TYR A 92 -11.95 -14.23 -2.43
N ILE A 93 -13.12 -13.77 -2.01
CA ILE A 93 -14.38 -14.51 -2.15
C ILE A 93 -15.40 -13.69 -2.93
N CYS A 94 -16.21 -14.39 -3.73
CA CYS A 94 -17.29 -13.82 -4.50
C CYS A 94 -18.64 -14.18 -3.88
N ASN A 95 -19.51 -13.21 -3.69
CA ASN A 95 -20.86 -13.44 -3.19
C ASN A 95 -21.83 -13.86 -4.32
N LYS A 96 -23.09 -14.12 -3.96
CA LYS A 96 -24.14 -14.50 -4.93
C LYS A 96 -24.50 -13.40 -5.93
N SER A 97 -24.18 -12.13 -5.60
CA SER A 97 -24.40 -10.97 -6.47
C SER A 97 -23.22 -10.70 -7.40
N ASN A 98 -22.21 -11.58 -7.40
CA ASN A 98 -20.99 -11.46 -8.18
C ASN A 98 -20.05 -10.32 -7.75
N ASP A 99 -20.13 -9.92 -6.47
CA ASP A 99 -19.21 -8.96 -5.86
C ASP A 99 -18.06 -9.69 -5.18
N TRP A 100 -16.82 -9.21 -5.37
CA TRP A 100 -15.61 -9.78 -4.79
C TRP A 100 -15.16 -9.02 -3.56
N PHE A 101 -14.76 -9.75 -2.53
CA PHE A 101 -14.29 -9.22 -1.25
C PHE A 101 -12.99 -9.89 -0.82
N ILE A 102 -12.15 -9.13 -0.10
CA ILE A 102 -10.96 -9.65 0.55
C ILE A 102 -11.39 -10.43 1.79
N LYS A 103 -11.07 -11.72 1.81
CA LYS A 103 -11.25 -12.61 2.96
C LYS A 103 -10.01 -12.71 3.82
N GLU A 104 -8.85 -12.79 3.16
CA GLU A 104 -7.56 -12.82 3.82
C GLU A 104 -6.60 -11.89 3.07
N THR A 105 -5.75 -11.20 3.82
CA THR A 105 -4.65 -10.40 3.25
C THR A 105 -3.45 -10.44 4.17
N VAL A 106 -2.29 -10.72 3.62
CA VAL A 106 -1.02 -10.75 4.33
C VAL A 106 -0.05 -9.83 3.62
N PHE A 107 0.34 -8.77 4.30
CA PHE A 107 1.40 -7.88 3.84
C PHE A 107 2.75 -8.38 4.35
N ARG A 108 3.77 -8.37 3.47
CA ARG A 108 5.17 -8.65 3.82
C ARG A 108 6.05 -7.50 3.36
N LYS A 109 6.62 -6.81 4.32
CA LYS A 109 7.56 -5.72 4.07
C LYS A 109 8.87 -6.25 3.49
N ARG A 110 9.33 -5.62 2.40
CA ARG A 110 10.60 -5.94 1.75
C ARG A 110 11.68 -4.93 2.10
N THR A 111 11.36 -3.65 1.94
CA THR A 111 12.28 -2.55 2.26
C THR A 111 11.54 -1.45 3.01
N SER A 112 12.29 -0.73 3.83
CA SER A 112 11.81 0.49 4.48
C SER A 112 12.93 1.53 4.45
N MET A 113 12.64 2.72 3.93
CA MET A 113 13.58 3.81 3.79
C MET A 113 13.00 5.06 4.43
N TYR A 114 13.77 5.70 5.27
CA TYR A 114 13.37 6.85 6.04
C TYR A 114 14.26 8.05 5.69
N LYS A 115 13.67 9.18 5.34
CA LYS A 115 14.40 10.42 5.06
C LYS A 115 13.80 11.56 5.87
N SER A 116 14.67 12.35 6.53
CA SER A 116 14.28 13.63 7.08
C SER A 116 14.15 14.66 5.95
N LEU A 117 13.05 15.38 5.92
CA LEU A 117 12.83 16.52 5.03
C LEU A 117 13.30 17.78 5.77
N SER A 118 14.61 17.97 5.94
CA SER A 118 15.13 19.21 6.51
C SER A 118 14.86 20.37 5.56
N SER A 119 14.30 21.45 6.07
CA SER A 119 14.08 22.71 5.37
C SER A 119 15.41 23.24 4.84
N GLY A 120 15.65 23.13 3.53
CA GLY A 120 16.77 23.78 2.86
C GLY A 120 17.63 22.92 1.94
N GLN A 121 17.43 21.63 1.85
CA GLN A 121 18.10 20.80 0.85
C GLN A 121 17.13 20.04 -0.03
N CYS A 122 16.33 20.74 -0.81
CA CYS A 122 15.96 20.26 -2.13
C CYS A 122 17.19 20.42 -3.03
N SER A 123 18.20 19.59 -2.84
CA SER A 123 19.19 19.38 -3.87
C SER A 123 18.46 18.63 -5.00
N ASN A 124 18.04 19.38 -6.02
CA ASN A 124 17.64 18.81 -7.29
C ASN A 124 18.70 17.76 -7.67
N PRO A 125 18.37 16.47 -7.83
CA PRO A 125 19.27 15.57 -8.49
C PRO A 125 19.37 16.09 -9.94
N ARG A 126 20.41 16.84 -10.24
CA ARG A 126 20.77 17.13 -11.62
C ARG A 126 21.03 15.78 -12.26
N ILE A 127 20.07 15.32 -13.05
CA ILE A 127 20.32 14.25 -14.00
C ILE A 127 21.26 14.88 -15.02
N SER A 128 22.57 14.69 -14.85
CA SER A 128 23.56 14.99 -15.86
C SER A 128 23.33 13.99 -17.01
N ARG A 129 22.52 14.39 -17.99
CA ARG A 129 22.50 13.72 -19.27
C ARG A 129 23.83 14.05 -19.97
N ASN A 130 24.80 13.16 -19.84
CA ASN A 130 25.94 13.16 -20.76
C ASN A 130 25.44 12.78 -22.14
N LEU A 131 24.99 13.78 -22.90
CA LEU A 131 24.85 13.67 -24.34
C LEU A 131 26.26 13.67 -24.89
N GLY A 132 26.85 12.48 -25.09
CA GLY A 132 28.08 12.29 -25.78
C GLY A 132 27.93 12.78 -27.24
N GLY A 133 28.37 14.00 -27.51
CA GLY A 133 28.50 14.51 -28.86
C GLY A 133 29.64 13.76 -29.56
N LYS A 134 29.31 12.91 -30.52
CA LYS A 134 30.28 12.43 -31.49
C LYS A 134 30.68 13.63 -32.37
N LYS A 135 31.92 14.07 -32.26
CA LYS A 135 32.57 14.89 -33.27
C LYS A 135 32.88 13.98 -34.48
N THR A 136 32.22 14.21 -35.56
CA THR A 136 32.65 13.72 -36.89
C THR A 136 33.76 14.62 -37.41
N VAL A 137 34.86 14.02 -37.76
CA VAL A 137 35.96 14.59 -38.55
C VAL A 137 35.57 14.51 -40.00
#